data_8e39a0528c244079970dd3ed5d7d95ca
#
_entry.id   8e39a0528c244079970dd3ed5d7d95ca
#
_cell.length_a   1.000
_cell.length_b   1.000
_cell.length_c   1.000
_cell.angle_alpha   90.00
_cell.angle_beta   90.00
_cell.angle_gamma   90.00
#
_symmetry.space_group_name_H-M   'P 1'
#
loop_
_entity.id
_entity.type
_entity.pdbx_description
1 polymer ?
#
loop_
_entity_poly.entity_id
_entity_poly.type
_entity_poly.pdbx_seq_one_letter_code
_entity_poly.pdbx_strand_id
1 'polypeptide(L)'
;MAARYFDLIREMRSAYNHRLRLVESVRQRGIKPTARLFLTSTLTVRKWWRRYQQLGPSGLQEHTRAPHHSPLKTSAAIEQQVLALRQQLPTFGAARLKREFDLPVSHMAIQRIWRQHGLVKKRRRKYQRKQDLAHIKAQWALFQQISADTKDLDDIPRYWPQAQHLGLPVVQYTAREVRSGLLFWAFAQRRSAAASAVFAARIQQHLDRCGISLRDLVWQTDNGSEFIGGHDPQGKPTGFPAEMRGSQHVRIPPAAHTYQSDVETVHRLEEDEFFDLEDFTSRGDFLAKAHTYQLYFNLARPNSHKENHTPWQIIERLAPRSPLNLCLLPPVFLDYYLNDSGGYDVPRLP
;
A
#
# COMPACT_ATOMS: atom_id res chain seq x y z
N MET A 1 17.08 -7.25 -34.12
CA MET A 1 17.16 -6.41 -32.90
C MET A 1 18.54 -6.61 -32.28
N ALA A 2 19.28 -5.54 -32.03
CA ALA A 2 20.56 -5.63 -31.33
C ALA A 2 20.32 -6.08 -29.89
N ALA A 3 21.01 -7.12 -29.42
CA ALA A 3 20.92 -7.57 -28.05
C ALA A 3 21.37 -6.44 -27.10
N ARG A 4 20.61 -6.19 -26.06
CA ARG A 4 20.96 -5.17 -25.07
C ARG A 4 22.24 -5.60 -24.34
N TYR A 5 23.09 -4.65 -24.02
CA TYR A 5 24.37 -4.89 -23.32
C TYR A 5 24.23 -5.77 -22.06
N PHE A 6 23.17 -5.58 -21.27
CA PHE A 6 22.89 -6.39 -20.08
C PHE A 6 22.48 -7.84 -20.39
N ASP A 7 21.84 -8.09 -21.50
CA ASP A 7 21.50 -9.45 -21.95
C ASP A 7 22.74 -10.19 -22.36
N LEU A 8 23.65 -9.54 -23.08
CA LEU A 8 24.97 -10.09 -23.44
C LEU A 8 25.81 -10.43 -22.20
N ILE A 9 25.86 -9.54 -21.19
CA ILE A 9 26.58 -9.81 -19.93
C ILE A 9 25.95 -10.97 -19.18
N ARG A 10 24.62 -11.09 -19.15
CA ARG A 10 23.91 -12.21 -18.51
C ARG A 10 24.22 -13.54 -19.18
N GLU A 11 24.23 -13.58 -20.50
CA GLU A 11 24.63 -14.75 -21.28
C GLU A 11 26.11 -15.11 -21.06
N MET A 12 27.00 -14.15 -21.05
CA MET A 12 28.44 -14.36 -20.79
C MET A 12 28.72 -14.87 -19.37
N ARG A 13 27.89 -14.52 -18.36
CA ARG A 13 28.00 -15.00 -16.97
C ARG A 13 27.36 -16.36 -16.73
N SER A 14 26.58 -16.88 -17.68
CA SER A 14 26.02 -18.21 -17.55
C SER A 14 27.13 -19.27 -17.59
N ALA A 15 27.24 -20.05 -16.52
CA ALA A 15 28.20 -21.14 -16.45
C ALA A 15 28.00 -22.18 -17.56
N TYR A 16 26.75 -22.37 -17.99
CA TYR A 16 26.41 -23.26 -19.11
C TYR A 16 26.94 -22.68 -20.43
N ASN A 17 26.68 -21.42 -20.74
CA ASN A 17 27.12 -20.78 -21.97
C ASN A 17 28.63 -20.68 -22.05
N HIS A 18 29.30 -20.41 -20.92
CA HIS A 18 30.74 -20.43 -20.82
C HIS A 18 31.32 -21.80 -21.16
N ARG A 19 30.72 -22.90 -20.67
CA ARG A 19 31.13 -24.29 -20.95
C ARG A 19 30.85 -24.66 -22.42
N LEU A 20 29.76 -24.17 -22.99
CA LEU A 20 29.41 -24.40 -24.41
C LEU A 20 30.49 -23.76 -25.30
N ARG A 21 30.82 -22.48 -25.07
CA ARG A 21 31.89 -21.79 -25.81
C ARG A 21 33.25 -22.46 -25.64
N LEU A 22 33.55 -22.99 -24.47
CA LEU A 22 34.76 -23.75 -24.21
C LEU A 22 34.81 -25.03 -25.09
N VAL A 23 33.71 -25.77 -25.17
CA VAL A 23 33.61 -26.99 -25.99
C VAL A 23 33.70 -26.66 -27.48
N GLU A 24 33.06 -25.56 -27.92
CA GLU A 24 33.17 -25.10 -29.31
C GLU A 24 34.62 -24.72 -29.66
N SER A 25 35.32 -24.04 -28.78
CA SER A 25 36.73 -23.72 -28.95
C SER A 25 37.62 -24.98 -28.98
N VAL A 26 37.29 -26.05 -28.22
CA VAL A 26 38.03 -27.31 -28.30
C VAL A 26 37.88 -27.96 -29.65
N ARG A 27 36.70 -27.90 -30.28
CA ARG A 27 36.46 -28.42 -31.65
C ARG A 27 37.34 -27.72 -32.68
N GLN A 28 37.54 -26.42 -32.53
CA GLN A 28 38.27 -25.63 -33.53
C GLN A 28 39.80 -25.65 -33.32
N ARG A 29 40.24 -25.63 -32.06
CA ARG A 29 41.63 -25.29 -31.67
C ARG A 29 42.32 -26.39 -30.85
N GLY A 30 41.56 -27.35 -30.35
CA GLY A 30 42.07 -28.38 -29.48
C GLY A 30 42.16 -27.95 -27.99
N ILE A 31 42.55 -28.90 -27.14
CA ILE A 31 42.48 -28.75 -25.67
C ILE A 31 43.45 -27.73 -25.10
N LYS A 32 44.74 -27.79 -25.51
CA LYS A 32 45.79 -26.91 -24.96
C LYS A 32 45.59 -25.41 -25.29
N PRO A 33 45.28 -25.03 -26.59
CA PRO A 33 44.98 -23.65 -26.93
C PRO A 33 43.73 -23.12 -26.25
N THR A 34 42.68 -23.94 -26.13
CA THR A 34 41.45 -23.58 -25.43
C THR A 34 41.72 -23.29 -23.94
N ALA A 35 42.53 -24.11 -23.26
CA ALA A 35 42.87 -23.90 -21.86
C ALA A 35 43.58 -22.53 -21.66
N ARG A 36 44.45 -22.15 -22.59
CA ARG A 36 45.11 -20.83 -22.55
C ARG A 36 44.13 -19.70 -22.81
N LEU A 37 43.27 -19.82 -23.81
CA LEU A 37 42.28 -18.82 -24.18
C LEU A 37 41.26 -18.53 -23.06
N PHE A 38 40.82 -19.58 -22.37
CA PHE A 38 39.82 -19.49 -21.30
C PHE A 38 40.46 -19.35 -19.90
N LEU A 39 41.79 -19.15 -19.82
CA LEU A 39 42.55 -19.01 -18.57
C LEU A 39 42.21 -20.12 -17.54
N THR A 40 42.10 -21.35 -18.01
CA THR A 40 41.74 -22.52 -17.20
C THR A 40 42.71 -23.68 -17.38
N SER A 41 42.61 -24.69 -16.53
CA SER A 41 43.46 -25.88 -16.64
C SER A 41 43.03 -26.80 -17.79
N THR A 42 43.99 -27.52 -18.40
CA THR A 42 43.68 -28.55 -19.39
C THR A 42 42.81 -29.65 -18.84
N LEU A 43 42.88 -29.95 -17.52
CA LEU A 43 42.02 -30.89 -16.81
C LEU A 43 40.55 -30.46 -16.84
N THR A 44 40.29 -29.17 -16.59
CA THR A 44 38.95 -28.60 -16.67
C THR A 44 38.38 -28.68 -18.05
N VAL A 45 39.18 -28.34 -19.07
CA VAL A 45 38.79 -28.44 -20.47
C VAL A 45 38.47 -29.87 -20.85
N ARG A 46 39.33 -30.86 -20.51
CA ARG A 46 39.10 -32.29 -20.74
C ARG A 46 37.83 -32.79 -20.07
N LYS A 47 37.56 -32.35 -18.81
CA LYS A 47 36.36 -32.70 -18.07
C LYS A 47 35.09 -32.31 -18.84
N TRP A 48 34.98 -31.07 -19.27
CA TRP A 48 33.80 -30.57 -19.96
C TRP A 48 33.68 -31.15 -21.39
N TRP A 49 34.80 -31.32 -22.08
CA TRP A 49 34.85 -31.98 -23.41
C TRP A 49 34.36 -33.40 -23.33
N ARG A 50 34.83 -34.23 -22.37
CA ARG A 50 34.41 -35.60 -22.17
C ARG A 50 32.92 -35.70 -21.85
N ARG A 51 32.42 -34.84 -20.93
CA ARG A 51 31.00 -34.79 -20.62
C ARG A 51 30.12 -34.42 -21.80
N TYR A 52 30.58 -33.52 -22.63
CA TYR A 52 29.88 -33.13 -23.84
C TYR A 52 29.86 -34.28 -24.85
N GLN A 53 30.97 -35.00 -25.02
CA GLN A 53 31.04 -36.16 -25.91
C GLN A 53 30.11 -37.31 -25.46
N GLN A 54 29.94 -37.52 -24.16
CA GLN A 54 29.11 -38.59 -23.60
C GLN A 54 27.62 -38.23 -23.55
N LEU A 55 27.29 -37.01 -23.18
CA LEU A 55 25.90 -36.59 -22.85
C LEU A 55 25.40 -35.44 -23.74
N GLY A 56 26.19 -34.98 -24.69
CA GLY A 56 25.82 -33.81 -25.50
C GLY A 56 25.70 -32.51 -24.67
N PRO A 57 24.84 -31.59 -25.09
CA PRO A 57 24.62 -30.31 -24.37
C PRO A 57 24.20 -30.49 -22.91
N SER A 58 23.47 -31.54 -22.57
CA SER A 58 23.04 -31.84 -21.21
C SER A 58 24.21 -32.08 -20.23
N GLY A 59 25.33 -32.63 -20.76
CA GLY A 59 26.55 -32.83 -19.96
C GLY A 59 27.23 -31.55 -19.47
N LEU A 60 26.84 -30.39 -20.01
CA LEU A 60 27.35 -29.08 -19.59
C LEU A 60 26.55 -28.46 -18.46
N GLN A 61 25.42 -29.04 -18.10
CA GLN A 61 24.62 -28.60 -16.96
C GLN A 61 25.34 -28.89 -15.63
N GLU A 62 24.99 -28.15 -14.62
CA GLU A 62 25.54 -28.33 -13.28
C GLU A 62 24.82 -29.48 -12.58
N HIS A 63 25.58 -30.45 -12.11
CA HIS A 63 25.01 -31.50 -11.26
C HIS A 63 24.86 -30.99 -9.84
N THR A 64 23.86 -31.50 -9.12
CA THR A 64 23.71 -31.26 -7.71
C THR A 64 24.99 -31.67 -6.95
N ARG A 65 25.41 -30.78 -6.02
CA ARG A 65 26.52 -31.06 -5.11
C ARG A 65 26.03 -31.56 -3.75
N ALA A 66 24.72 -31.84 -3.65
CA ALA A 66 24.14 -32.35 -2.42
C ALA A 66 24.78 -33.75 -2.08
N PRO A 67 25.08 -34.01 -0.81
CA PRO A 67 25.58 -35.33 -0.40
C PRO A 67 24.54 -36.42 -0.72
N HIS A 68 25.00 -37.57 -1.18
CA HIS A 68 24.15 -38.73 -1.46
C HIS A 68 23.48 -39.27 -0.22
N HIS A 69 24.12 -39.09 0.94
CA HIS A 69 23.61 -39.50 2.24
C HIS A 69 23.62 -38.30 3.21
N SER A 70 22.48 -38.04 3.85
CA SER A 70 22.30 -37.00 4.86
C SER A 70 21.75 -37.65 6.14
N PRO A 71 22.60 -37.96 7.15
CA PRO A 71 22.18 -38.65 8.38
C PRO A 71 21.07 -37.92 9.15
N LEU A 72 21.06 -36.59 9.06
CA LEU A 72 20.10 -35.73 9.74
C LEU A 72 18.87 -35.38 8.88
N LYS A 73 18.67 -36.07 7.76
CA LYS A 73 17.46 -35.85 6.93
C LYS A 73 16.23 -36.35 7.70
N THR A 74 15.17 -35.55 7.70
CA THR A 74 13.87 -35.94 8.25
C THR A 74 13.41 -37.27 7.63
N SER A 75 12.89 -38.19 8.43
CA SER A 75 12.39 -39.48 7.92
C SER A 75 11.21 -39.28 6.96
N ALA A 76 11.06 -40.21 6.03
CA ALA A 76 9.99 -40.18 5.05
C ALA A 76 8.59 -40.15 5.71
N ALA A 77 8.41 -40.88 6.82
CA ALA A 77 7.14 -40.89 7.55
C ALA A 77 6.76 -39.52 8.09
N ILE A 78 7.71 -38.81 8.73
CA ILE A 78 7.48 -37.44 9.24
C ILE A 78 7.25 -36.46 8.08
N GLU A 79 7.98 -36.62 6.99
CA GLU A 79 7.79 -35.78 5.80
C GLU A 79 6.37 -35.93 5.23
N GLN A 80 5.88 -37.17 5.09
CA GLN A 80 4.48 -37.42 4.67
C GLN A 80 3.46 -36.87 5.65
N GLN A 81 3.68 -37.00 6.95
CA GLN A 81 2.81 -36.42 7.98
C GLN A 81 2.72 -34.88 7.83
N VAL A 82 3.86 -34.23 7.67
CA VAL A 82 3.93 -32.76 7.48
C VAL A 82 3.19 -32.32 6.20
N LEU A 83 3.29 -33.11 5.14
CA LEU A 83 2.61 -32.82 3.87
C LEU A 83 1.08 -33.02 3.99
N ALA A 84 0.65 -34.11 4.64
CA ALA A 84 -0.78 -34.36 4.88
C ALA A 84 -1.41 -33.25 5.74
N LEU A 85 -0.74 -32.86 6.82
CA LEU A 85 -1.20 -31.75 7.66
C LEU A 85 -1.24 -30.41 6.89
N ARG A 86 -0.33 -30.18 5.96
CA ARG A 86 -0.34 -28.99 5.12
C ARG A 86 -1.54 -28.94 4.16
N GLN A 87 -1.96 -30.09 3.66
CA GLN A 87 -3.15 -30.19 2.80
C GLN A 87 -4.43 -29.99 3.60
N GLN A 88 -4.53 -30.57 4.79
CA GLN A 88 -5.70 -30.43 5.67
C GLN A 88 -5.82 -29.02 6.25
N LEU A 89 -4.71 -28.38 6.59
CA LEU A 89 -4.65 -27.11 7.30
C LEU A 89 -3.80 -26.06 6.53
N PRO A 90 -4.25 -25.63 5.36
CA PRO A 90 -3.45 -24.78 4.46
C PRO A 90 -3.16 -23.39 5.01
N THR A 91 -3.89 -22.95 6.04
CA THR A 91 -3.70 -21.65 6.70
C THR A 91 -2.69 -21.67 7.84
N PHE A 92 -2.34 -22.85 8.36
CA PHE A 92 -1.42 -22.96 9.50
C PHE A 92 0.02 -22.67 9.08
N GLY A 93 0.70 -21.85 9.87
CA GLY A 93 2.15 -21.63 9.74
C GLY A 93 2.94 -22.79 10.34
N ALA A 94 4.19 -22.97 9.91
CA ALA A 94 5.06 -24.08 10.35
C ALA A 94 5.26 -24.12 11.88
N ALA A 95 5.39 -22.97 12.54
CA ALA A 95 5.54 -22.90 13.99
C ALA A 95 4.27 -23.33 14.73
N ARG A 96 3.09 -22.94 14.22
CA ARG A 96 1.80 -23.35 14.76
C ARG A 96 1.58 -24.84 14.59
N LEU A 97 1.84 -25.36 13.39
CA LEU A 97 1.67 -26.77 13.07
C LEU A 97 2.57 -27.67 13.97
N LYS A 98 3.84 -27.26 14.18
CA LYS A 98 4.73 -27.95 15.12
C LYS A 98 4.14 -28.01 16.52
N ARG A 99 3.65 -26.89 17.04
CA ARG A 99 3.16 -26.77 18.41
C ARG A 99 1.87 -27.55 18.66
N GLU A 100 0.92 -27.50 17.71
CA GLU A 100 -0.39 -28.14 17.89
C GLU A 100 -0.36 -29.65 17.65
N PHE A 101 0.56 -30.13 16.83
CA PHE A 101 0.69 -31.57 16.52
C PHE A 101 1.94 -32.23 17.13
N ASP A 102 2.65 -31.49 17.99
CA ASP A 102 3.87 -31.95 18.65
C ASP A 102 4.88 -32.68 17.73
N LEU A 103 5.10 -32.11 16.56
CA LEU A 103 5.94 -32.71 15.53
C LEU A 103 7.40 -32.78 15.99
N PRO A 104 8.06 -33.95 15.87
CA PRO A 104 9.45 -34.18 16.32
C PRO A 104 10.47 -33.52 15.36
N VAL A 105 10.13 -32.41 14.77
CA VAL A 105 10.99 -31.64 13.84
C VAL A 105 10.89 -30.16 14.12
N SER A 106 11.92 -29.41 13.74
CA SER A 106 11.90 -27.96 13.89
C SER A 106 10.95 -27.31 12.87
N HIS A 107 10.40 -26.14 13.19
CA HIS A 107 9.58 -25.37 12.25
C HIS A 107 10.35 -25.00 10.96
N MET A 108 11.67 -24.88 11.04
CA MET A 108 12.54 -24.68 9.88
C MET A 108 12.61 -25.92 8.98
N ALA A 109 12.62 -27.14 9.57
CA ALA A 109 12.55 -28.39 8.82
C ALA A 109 11.20 -28.50 8.08
N ILE A 110 10.09 -28.16 8.75
CA ILE A 110 8.76 -28.11 8.13
C ILE A 110 8.74 -27.15 6.94
N GLN A 111 9.28 -25.94 7.10
CA GLN A 111 9.36 -24.96 6.00
C GLN A 111 10.24 -25.46 4.84
N ARG A 112 11.32 -26.19 5.12
CA ARG A 112 12.18 -26.79 4.09
C ARG A 112 11.43 -27.85 3.31
N ILE A 113 10.69 -28.75 3.97
CA ILE A 113 9.83 -29.76 3.33
C ILE A 113 8.81 -29.06 2.40
N TRP A 114 8.08 -28.07 2.91
CA TRP A 114 7.12 -27.33 2.09
C TRP A 114 7.76 -26.65 0.88
N ARG A 115 8.99 -26.15 1.03
CA ARG A 115 9.72 -25.48 -0.07
C ARG A 115 10.13 -26.49 -1.14
N GLN A 116 10.59 -27.68 -0.73
CA GLN A 116 10.96 -28.78 -1.63
C GLN A 116 9.77 -29.29 -2.46
N HIS A 117 8.57 -29.29 -1.86
CA HIS A 117 7.33 -29.70 -2.52
C HIS A 117 6.54 -28.55 -3.15
N GLY A 118 7.10 -27.34 -3.24
CA GLY A 118 6.42 -26.19 -3.86
C GLY A 118 5.21 -25.64 -3.11
N LEU A 119 5.02 -26.05 -1.83
CA LEU A 119 3.85 -25.71 -1.00
C LEU A 119 4.00 -24.38 -0.26
N VAL A 120 5.11 -23.68 -0.44
CA VAL A 120 5.30 -22.33 0.11
C VAL A 120 4.67 -21.32 -0.84
N LYS A 121 3.54 -20.75 -0.44
CA LYS A 121 2.98 -19.62 -1.17
C LYS A 121 3.97 -18.45 -1.13
N LYS A 122 4.47 -18.03 -2.27
CA LYS A 122 5.24 -16.78 -2.35
C LYS A 122 4.35 -15.65 -1.84
N ARG A 123 4.71 -15.06 -0.69
CA ARG A 123 4.05 -13.84 -0.24
C ARG A 123 4.24 -12.78 -1.33
N ARG A 124 3.17 -12.29 -1.92
CA ARG A 124 3.25 -11.06 -2.71
C ARG A 124 3.88 -10.01 -1.80
N ARG A 125 4.96 -9.41 -2.24
CA ARG A 125 5.58 -8.30 -1.49
C ARG A 125 4.53 -7.22 -1.32
N LYS A 126 4.48 -6.55 -0.14
CA LYS A 126 3.58 -5.39 0.09
C LYS A 126 3.68 -4.35 -1.05
N TYR A 127 4.86 -4.24 -1.66
CA TYR A 127 5.14 -3.40 -2.81
C TYR A 127 4.30 -3.75 -4.05
N GLN A 128 4.15 -5.02 -4.40
CA GLN A 128 3.33 -5.45 -5.56
C GLN A 128 1.85 -5.14 -5.33
N ARG A 129 1.33 -5.38 -4.11
CA ARG A 129 -0.05 -5.02 -3.78
C ARG A 129 -0.30 -3.50 -3.83
N LYS A 130 0.66 -2.69 -3.39
CA LYS A 130 0.55 -1.22 -3.49
C LYS A 130 0.56 -0.75 -4.95
N GLN A 131 1.37 -1.34 -5.81
CA GLN A 131 1.38 -1.04 -7.25
C GLN A 131 0.08 -1.49 -7.92
N ASP A 132 -0.40 -2.70 -7.63
CA ASP A 132 -1.67 -3.21 -8.15
C ASP A 132 -2.83 -2.27 -7.77
N LEU A 133 -2.90 -1.84 -6.49
CA LEU A 133 -3.93 -0.91 -6.00
C LEU A 133 -3.78 0.49 -6.63
N ALA A 134 -2.58 1.00 -6.77
CA ALA A 134 -2.34 2.30 -7.42
C ALA A 134 -2.80 2.26 -8.89
N HIS A 135 -2.53 1.16 -9.59
CA HIS A 135 -2.98 0.98 -10.97
C HIS A 135 -4.51 0.91 -11.09
N ILE A 136 -5.18 0.16 -10.21
CA ILE A 136 -6.65 0.10 -10.14
C ILE A 136 -7.24 1.48 -9.86
N LYS A 137 -6.73 2.18 -8.85
CA LYS A 137 -7.20 3.52 -8.47
C LYS A 137 -6.93 4.57 -9.57
N ALA A 138 -5.90 4.37 -10.38
CA ALA A 138 -5.62 5.21 -11.53
C ALA A 138 -6.63 5.09 -12.67
N GLN A 139 -7.46 4.06 -12.69
CA GLN A 139 -8.54 3.87 -13.68
C GLN A 139 -9.87 4.51 -13.24
N TRP A 140 -9.99 4.93 -11.98
CA TRP A 140 -11.23 5.52 -11.48
C TRP A 140 -11.48 6.91 -12.07
N ALA A 141 -12.75 7.27 -12.20
CA ALA A 141 -13.14 8.62 -12.57
C ALA A 141 -12.84 9.61 -11.43
N LEU A 142 -12.71 10.90 -11.76
CA LEU A 142 -12.66 11.95 -10.75
C LEU A 142 -13.96 11.96 -9.94
N PHE A 143 -13.82 12.11 -8.63
CA PHE A 143 -14.93 12.10 -7.66
C PHE A 143 -15.78 10.82 -7.67
N GLN A 144 -15.25 9.72 -8.18
CA GLN A 144 -15.88 8.41 -8.03
C GLN A 144 -15.83 7.93 -6.58
N GLN A 145 -14.72 8.20 -5.86
CA GLN A 145 -14.59 7.82 -4.45
C GLN A 145 -13.86 8.88 -3.64
N ILE A 146 -14.42 9.17 -2.47
CA ILE A 146 -13.76 9.90 -1.39
C ILE A 146 -13.58 8.94 -0.22
N SER A 147 -12.34 8.80 0.24
CA SER A 147 -12.03 8.08 1.48
C SER A 147 -11.98 9.07 2.63
N ALA A 148 -12.71 8.79 3.72
CA ALA A 148 -12.70 9.61 4.92
C ALA A 148 -12.30 8.81 6.14
N ASP A 149 -11.59 9.46 7.07
CA ASP A 149 -11.08 8.89 8.29
C ASP A 149 -10.87 9.97 9.35
N THR A 150 -10.73 9.57 10.60
CA THR A 150 -10.39 10.44 11.72
C THR A 150 -9.02 10.10 12.27
N LYS A 151 -8.31 11.12 12.77
CA LYS A 151 -7.03 10.97 13.47
C LYS A 151 -7.10 11.68 14.81
N ASP A 152 -6.68 10.99 15.86
CA ASP A 152 -6.40 11.62 17.14
C ASP A 152 -5.06 12.37 17.04
N LEU A 153 -4.97 13.55 17.65
CA LEU A 153 -3.82 14.43 17.59
C LEU A 153 -3.06 14.51 18.93
N ASP A 154 -3.56 13.81 19.95
CA ASP A 154 -2.99 13.78 21.29
C ASP A 154 -1.74 12.92 21.40
N ASP A 155 -1.50 12.06 20.39
CA ASP A 155 -0.29 11.24 20.29
C ASP A 155 0.88 11.92 19.57
N ILE A 156 0.70 13.15 19.05
CA ILE A 156 1.75 13.91 18.35
C ILE A 156 2.58 14.72 19.34
N PRO A 157 3.85 14.35 19.62
CA PRO A 157 4.62 14.91 20.74
C PRO A 157 4.84 16.43 20.68
N ARG A 158 5.03 16.99 19.47
CA ARG A 158 5.24 18.43 19.30
C ARG A 158 3.93 19.23 19.39
N TYR A 159 2.85 18.66 18.90
CA TYR A 159 1.56 19.31 18.83
C TYR A 159 0.85 19.31 20.19
N TRP A 160 0.87 18.20 20.92
CA TRP A 160 0.04 17.98 22.10
C TRP A 160 0.23 19.04 23.22
N PRO A 161 1.47 19.43 23.60
CA PRO A 161 1.64 20.49 24.59
C PRO A 161 1.05 21.84 24.18
N GLN A 162 1.13 22.17 22.88
CA GLN A 162 0.54 23.39 22.33
C GLN A 162 -0.99 23.31 22.36
N ALA A 163 -1.54 22.13 22.00
CA ALA A 163 -2.97 21.90 22.00
C ALA A 163 -3.58 22.06 23.40
N GLN A 164 -2.93 21.52 24.43
CA GLN A 164 -3.36 21.69 25.81
C GLN A 164 -3.32 23.15 26.27
N HIS A 165 -2.26 23.88 25.95
CA HIS A 165 -2.09 25.26 26.36
C HIS A 165 -3.05 26.22 25.65
N LEU A 166 -3.30 26.03 24.37
CA LEU A 166 -4.07 26.95 23.50
C LEU A 166 -5.51 26.48 23.25
N GLY A 167 -5.93 25.34 23.78
CA GLY A 167 -7.23 24.74 23.51
C GLY A 167 -7.42 24.38 22.04
N LEU A 168 -6.35 23.90 21.37
CA LEU A 168 -6.41 23.47 19.98
C LEU A 168 -7.20 22.16 19.84
N PRO A 169 -7.62 21.78 18.63
CA PRO A 169 -8.42 20.57 18.41
C PRO A 169 -7.65 19.29 18.76
N VAL A 170 -8.37 18.26 19.15
CA VAL A 170 -7.82 16.96 19.53
C VAL A 170 -8.07 15.91 18.45
N VAL A 171 -9.06 16.13 17.60
CA VAL A 171 -9.44 15.20 16.53
C VAL A 171 -9.41 15.92 15.18
N GLN A 172 -8.77 15.28 14.22
CA GLN A 172 -8.79 15.67 12.82
C GLN A 172 -9.76 14.78 12.05
N TYR A 173 -10.54 15.37 11.17
CA TYR A 173 -11.36 14.72 10.17
C TYR A 173 -10.73 14.96 8.81
N THR A 174 -10.43 13.90 8.08
CA THR A 174 -9.76 13.94 6.79
C THR A 174 -10.63 13.28 5.72
N ALA A 175 -10.80 13.93 4.59
CA ALA A 175 -11.41 13.33 3.41
C ALA A 175 -10.48 13.52 2.21
N ARG A 176 -10.30 12.47 1.45
CA ARG A 176 -9.42 12.46 0.29
C ARG A 176 -10.11 11.89 -0.93
N GLU A 177 -10.15 12.67 -1.99
CA GLU A 177 -10.58 12.19 -3.29
C GLU A 177 -9.48 11.26 -3.86
N VAL A 178 -9.85 10.03 -4.22
CA VAL A 178 -8.88 8.96 -4.46
C VAL A 178 -8.14 9.14 -5.79
N ARG A 179 -8.81 9.64 -6.84
CA ARG A 179 -8.22 9.79 -8.18
C ARG A 179 -7.17 10.89 -8.24
N SER A 180 -7.51 12.10 -7.81
CA SER A 180 -6.60 13.26 -7.80
C SER A 180 -5.70 13.28 -6.57
N GLY A 181 -6.24 12.83 -5.44
CA GLY A 181 -5.65 12.98 -4.13
C GLY A 181 -5.98 14.32 -3.47
N LEU A 182 -7.03 15.01 -3.94
CA LEU A 182 -7.51 16.25 -3.33
C LEU A 182 -7.85 16.04 -1.86
N LEU A 183 -7.36 16.93 -1.02
CA LEU A 183 -7.46 16.87 0.43
C LEU A 183 -8.47 17.87 0.95
N PHE A 184 -9.37 17.40 1.81
CA PHE A 184 -10.21 18.21 2.69
C PHE A 184 -9.99 17.75 4.12
N TRP A 185 -9.91 18.69 5.06
CA TRP A 185 -9.84 18.40 6.47
C TRP A 185 -10.65 19.40 7.32
N ALA A 186 -10.95 18.99 8.51
CA ALA A 186 -11.59 19.79 9.53
C ALA A 186 -11.18 19.25 10.92
N PHE A 187 -11.48 19.99 11.97
CA PHE A 187 -10.98 19.71 13.29
C PHE A 187 -12.08 19.80 14.34
N ALA A 188 -11.96 19.01 15.43
CA ALA A 188 -12.90 19.03 16.54
C ALA A 188 -12.19 18.77 17.89
N GLN A 189 -12.85 19.13 18.98
CA GLN A 189 -12.40 18.76 20.32
C GLN A 189 -12.75 17.30 20.67
N ARG A 190 -13.76 16.73 20.02
CA ARG A 190 -14.21 15.37 20.29
C ARG A 190 -14.62 14.67 18.99
N ARG A 191 -14.35 13.39 18.94
CA ARG A 191 -14.87 12.52 17.90
C ARG A 191 -16.36 12.29 18.14
N SER A 192 -17.21 12.59 17.15
CA SER A 192 -18.64 12.41 17.27
C SER A 192 -19.32 12.19 15.91
N ALA A 193 -20.46 11.52 15.92
CA ALA A 193 -21.29 11.33 14.72
C ALA A 193 -21.83 12.66 14.17
N ALA A 194 -22.12 13.64 15.03
CA ALA A 194 -22.56 14.96 14.62
C ALA A 194 -21.44 15.72 13.88
N ALA A 195 -20.20 15.69 14.40
CA ALA A 195 -19.06 16.31 13.74
C ALA A 195 -18.77 15.69 12.38
N SER A 196 -18.81 14.35 12.24
CA SER A 196 -18.64 13.68 10.95
C SER A 196 -19.75 14.02 9.96
N ALA A 197 -20.99 14.19 10.42
CA ALA A 197 -22.11 14.64 9.60
C ALA A 197 -21.89 16.05 9.06
N VAL A 198 -21.51 16.99 9.92
CA VAL A 198 -21.17 18.38 9.51
C VAL A 198 -20.04 18.35 8.48
N PHE A 199 -19.01 17.56 8.71
CA PHE A 199 -17.85 17.42 7.81
C PHE A 199 -18.30 16.94 6.42
N ALA A 200 -19.07 15.85 6.35
CA ALA A 200 -19.61 15.34 5.10
C ALA A 200 -20.51 16.35 4.38
N ALA A 201 -21.44 16.96 5.12
CA ALA A 201 -22.37 17.95 4.57
C ALA A 201 -21.66 19.14 3.94
N ARG A 202 -20.62 19.67 4.61
CA ARG A 202 -19.82 20.80 4.07
C ARG A 202 -19.11 20.43 2.78
N ILE A 203 -18.47 19.28 2.72
CA ILE A 203 -17.77 18.85 1.52
C ILE A 203 -18.75 18.61 0.38
N GLN A 204 -19.86 17.93 0.63
CA GLN A 204 -20.85 17.69 -0.41
C GLN A 204 -21.50 18.98 -0.94
N GLN A 205 -21.83 19.94 -0.06
CA GLN A 205 -22.29 21.27 -0.49
C GLN A 205 -21.25 21.97 -1.36
N HIS A 206 -19.99 21.88 -1.00
CA HIS A 206 -18.89 22.48 -1.76
C HIS A 206 -18.73 21.83 -3.13
N LEU A 207 -18.74 20.49 -3.20
CA LEU A 207 -18.65 19.74 -4.46
C LEU A 207 -19.82 20.07 -5.39
N ASP A 208 -21.05 20.08 -4.86
CA ASP A 208 -22.27 20.41 -5.61
C ASP A 208 -22.18 21.81 -6.21
N ARG A 209 -21.74 22.82 -5.43
CA ARG A 209 -21.51 24.20 -5.92
C ARG A 209 -20.44 24.30 -6.98
N CYS A 210 -19.45 23.43 -6.93
CA CYS A 210 -18.41 23.35 -7.95
C CYS A 210 -18.87 22.54 -9.19
N GLY A 211 -20.13 22.13 -9.24
CA GLY A 211 -20.71 21.39 -10.35
C GLY A 211 -20.33 19.91 -10.41
N ILE A 212 -19.86 19.34 -9.30
CA ILE A 212 -19.54 17.91 -9.21
C ILE A 212 -20.82 17.12 -8.89
N SER A 213 -21.16 16.16 -9.76
CA SER A 213 -22.28 15.25 -9.53
C SER A 213 -22.02 14.38 -8.29
N LEU A 214 -22.97 14.38 -7.35
CA LEU A 214 -22.90 13.55 -6.16
C LEU A 214 -23.47 12.12 -6.39
N ARG A 215 -24.15 11.86 -7.51
CA ARG A 215 -24.85 10.59 -7.77
C ARG A 215 -23.91 9.38 -7.86
N ASP A 216 -22.75 9.59 -8.45
CA ASP A 216 -21.76 8.52 -8.66
C ASP A 216 -20.67 8.53 -7.59
N LEU A 217 -20.76 9.45 -6.63
CA LEU A 217 -19.80 9.59 -5.55
C LEU A 217 -20.02 8.55 -4.48
N VAL A 218 -18.97 7.80 -4.16
CA VAL A 218 -18.93 6.85 -3.06
C VAL A 218 -18.05 7.39 -1.94
N TRP A 219 -18.61 7.54 -0.75
CA TRP A 219 -17.86 7.78 0.47
C TRP A 219 -17.44 6.45 1.08
N GLN A 220 -16.15 6.27 1.27
CA GLN A 220 -15.59 5.11 1.93
C GLN A 220 -15.02 5.50 3.29
N THR A 221 -15.49 4.85 4.36
CA THR A 221 -14.99 5.03 5.72
C THR A 221 -14.63 3.68 6.34
N ASP A 222 -14.00 3.72 7.50
CA ASP A 222 -13.91 2.56 8.37
C ASP A 222 -15.25 2.29 9.10
N ASN A 223 -15.20 1.42 10.12
CA ASN A 223 -16.33 1.11 10.97
C ASN A 223 -16.31 1.92 12.29
N GLY A 224 -15.69 3.10 12.29
CA GLY A 224 -15.70 4.00 13.42
C GLY A 224 -17.12 4.43 13.81
N SER A 225 -17.39 4.55 15.11
CA SER A 225 -18.72 4.90 15.62
C SER A 225 -19.21 6.24 15.09
N GLU A 226 -18.30 7.15 14.78
CA GLU A 226 -18.59 8.46 14.18
C GLU A 226 -19.18 8.37 12.76
N PHE A 227 -18.88 7.30 12.01
CA PHE A 227 -19.36 7.12 10.64
C PHE A 227 -20.55 6.16 10.52
N ILE A 228 -20.82 5.36 11.55
CA ILE A 228 -21.90 4.35 11.48
C ILE A 228 -23.27 5.03 11.40
N GLY A 229 -23.45 6.13 12.14
CA GLY A 229 -24.75 6.77 12.27
C GLY A 229 -25.77 5.90 13.02
N GLY A 230 -27.03 6.31 12.98
CA GLY A 230 -28.17 5.61 13.57
C GLY A 230 -29.41 5.81 12.72
N HIS A 231 -30.57 5.54 13.31
CA HIS A 231 -31.88 5.86 12.73
C HIS A 231 -32.71 6.63 13.76
N ASP A 232 -33.47 7.59 13.29
CA ASP A 232 -34.46 8.29 14.12
C ASP A 232 -35.68 7.38 14.39
N PRO A 233 -36.62 7.80 15.24
CA PRO A 233 -37.84 7.02 15.51
C PRO A 233 -38.70 6.75 14.26
N GLN A 234 -38.53 7.51 13.19
CA GLN A 234 -39.20 7.35 11.91
C GLN A 234 -38.42 6.48 10.93
N GLY A 235 -37.26 5.92 11.35
CA GLY A 235 -36.42 5.04 10.55
C GLY A 235 -35.53 5.77 9.52
N LYS A 236 -35.38 7.09 9.61
CA LYS A 236 -34.46 7.84 8.73
C LYS A 236 -33.03 7.75 9.27
N PRO A 237 -32.02 7.64 8.38
CA PRO A 237 -30.62 7.67 8.80
C PRO A 237 -30.28 8.95 9.57
N THR A 238 -29.40 8.84 10.58
CA THR A 238 -28.84 9.97 11.33
C THR A 238 -27.32 9.97 11.23
N GLY A 239 -26.69 11.08 11.58
CA GLY A 239 -25.23 11.24 11.52
C GLY A 239 -24.70 11.27 10.09
N PHE A 240 -23.50 10.72 9.88
CA PHE A 240 -22.81 10.73 8.60
C PHE A 240 -23.66 10.20 7.42
N PRO A 241 -24.36 9.04 7.53
CA PRO A 241 -25.22 8.55 6.43
C PRO A 241 -26.40 9.46 6.07
N ALA A 242 -26.89 10.27 7.02
CA ALA A 242 -27.98 11.22 6.74
C ALA A 242 -27.59 12.32 5.76
N GLU A 243 -26.31 12.65 5.70
CA GLU A 243 -25.78 13.72 4.86
C GLU A 243 -25.42 13.28 3.43
N MET A 244 -25.71 12.02 3.08
CA MET A 244 -25.40 11.49 1.73
C MET A 244 -26.37 11.99 0.65
N ARG A 245 -26.29 13.23 0.28
CA ARG A 245 -27.14 13.98 -0.68
C ARG A 245 -27.17 13.38 -2.10
N GLY A 246 -27.51 12.11 -2.21
CA GLY A 246 -27.50 11.34 -3.46
C GLY A 246 -26.21 10.56 -3.70
N SER A 247 -25.17 10.75 -2.90
CA SER A 247 -23.95 9.92 -2.87
C SER A 247 -24.20 8.64 -2.06
N GLN A 248 -23.29 7.68 -2.17
CA GLN A 248 -23.36 6.43 -1.44
C GLN A 248 -22.34 6.41 -0.31
N HIS A 249 -22.67 5.77 0.81
CA HIS A 249 -21.73 5.48 1.88
C HIS A 249 -21.44 3.98 1.96
N VAL A 250 -20.16 3.63 1.88
CA VAL A 250 -19.67 2.25 1.94
C VAL A 250 -18.60 2.16 3.05
N ARG A 251 -18.76 1.18 3.92
CA ARG A 251 -17.77 0.89 4.96
C ARG A 251 -16.83 -0.21 4.50
N ILE A 252 -15.55 -0.08 4.85
CA ILE A 252 -14.58 -1.13 4.55
C ILE A 252 -14.91 -2.40 5.36
N PRO A 253 -14.61 -3.60 4.81
CA PRO A 253 -14.74 -4.83 5.57
C PRO A 253 -13.85 -4.80 6.83
N PRO A 254 -14.27 -5.40 7.95
CA PRO A 254 -13.46 -5.48 9.15
C PRO A 254 -12.05 -6.02 8.86
N ALA A 255 -11.03 -5.44 9.47
CA ALA A 255 -9.61 -5.77 9.29
C ALA A 255 -9.03 -5.55 7.87
N ALA A 256 -9.74 -4.84 6.99
CA ALA A 256 -9.29 -4.54 5.63
C ALA A 256 -8.55 -3.18 5.52
N HIS A 257 -7.62 -2.90 6.44
CA HIS A 257 -6.87 -1.63 6.53
C HIS A 257 -6.25 -1.13 5.21
N THR A 258 -5.96 -2.05 4.27
CA THR A 258 -5.38 -1.66 2.97
C THR A 258 -6.30 -0.79 2.12
N TYR A 259 -7.60 -0.78 2.39
CA TYR A 259 -8.57 0.05 1.65
C TYR A 259 -8.47 1.53 2.00
N GLN A 260 -7.97 1.88 3.20
CA GLN A 260 -7.78 3.27 3.66
C GLN A 260 -6.34 3.78 3.52
N SER A 261 -5.47 3.04 2.86
CA SER A 261 -4.04 3.38 2.70
C SER A 261 -3.77 4.79 2.15
N ASP A 262 -4.73 5.40 1.45
CA ASP A 262 -4.60 6.78 0.95
C ASP A 262 -4.72 7.80 2.07
N VAL A 263 -5.71 7.65 2.95
CA VAL A 263 -5.91 8.54 4.09
C VAL A 263 -4.83 8.32 5.15
N GLU A 264 -4.51 7.07 5.49
CA GLU A 264 -3.39 6.74 6.41
C GLU A 264 -2.06 7.35 5.94
N THR A 265 -1.81 7.34 4.62
CA THR A 265 -0.60 7.96 4.08
C THR A 265 -0.62 9.48 4.25
N VAL A 266 -1.78 10.12 4.09
CA VAL A 266 -1.93 11.55 4.28
C VAL A 266 -1.74 11.93 5.74
N HIS A 267 -2.34 11.22 6.68
CA HIS A 267 -2.17 11.46 8.11
C HIS A 267 -0.69 11.51 8.52
N ARG A 268 0.12 10.57 7.98
CA ARG A 268 1.56 10.59 8.23
C ARG A 268 2.25 11.80 7.60
N LEU A 269 1.84 12.19 6.38
CA LEU A 269 2.43 13.37 5.72
C LEU A 269 2.09 14.66 6.46
N GLU A 270 0.86 14.78 6.94
CA GLU A 270 0.40 15.91 7.74
C GLU A 270 1.14 15.99 9.07
N GLU A 271 1.43 14.84 9.69
CA GLU A 271 2.25 14.75 10.88
C GLU A 271 3.68 15.25 10.59
N ASP A 272 4.36 14.64 9.59
CA ASP A 272 5.74 14.95 9.22
C ASP A 272 5.91 16.40 8.68
N GLU A 273 4.94 16.93 7.93
CA GLU A 273 5.06 18.17 7.16
C GLU A 273 4.33 19.37 7.78
N PHE A 274 3.44 19.14 8.75
CA PHE A 274 2.67 20.21 9.38
C PHE A 274 2.78 20.15 10.91
N PHE A 275 2.28 19.12 11.58
CA PHE A 275 2.23 19.08 13.03
C PHE A 275 3.60 19.04 13.71
N ASP A 276 4.59 18.39 13.09
CA ASP A 276 5.96 18.30 13.60
C ASP A 276 6.80 19.55 13.30
N LEU A 277 6.33 20.42 12.40
CA LEU A 277 7.09 21.61 11.99
C LEU A 277 6.52 22.93 12.54
N GLU A 278 5.18 23.01 12.71
CA GLU A 278 4.53 24.27 13.07
C GLU A 278 4.44 24.50 14.58
N ASP A 279 4.61 25.76 14.96
CA ASP A 279 4.25 26.28 16.28
C ASP A 279 3.03 27.18 16.14
N PHE A 280 2.10 27.09 17.10
CA PHE A 280 0.84 27.80 17.03
C PHE A 280 0.76 28.86 18.16
N THR A 281 0.11 29.98 17.83
CA THR A 281 -0.06 31.09 18.81
C THR A 281 -1.51 31.23 19.27
N SER A 282 -2.46 30.71 18.52
CA SER A 282 -3.90 30.74 18.83
C SER A 282 -4.67 29.72 17.97
N ARG A 283 -5.95 29.51 18.31
CA ARG A 283 -6.88 28.71 17.46
C ARG A 283 -7.03 29.30 16.05
N GLY A 284 -7.03 30.62 15.92
CA GLY A 284 -7.10 31.30 14.62
C GLY A 284 -5.84 31.10 13.79
N ASP A 285 -4.67 31.22 14.41
CA ASP A 285 -3.39 30.94 13.77
C ASP A 285 -3.29 29.48 13.30
N PHE A 286 -3.75 28.53 14.14
CA PHE A 286 -3.84 27.13 13.77
C PHE A 286 -4.67 26.92 12.51
N LEU A 287 -5.89 27.46 12.42
CA LEU A 287 -6.73 27.32 11.22
C LEU A 287 -6.13 28.00 10.00
N ALA A 288 -5.51 29.15 10.14
CA ALA A 288 -4.85 29.85 9.05
C ALA A 288 -3.68 29.02 8.47
N LYS A 289 -2.85 28.46 9.34
CA LYS A 289 -1.76 27.58 8.94
C LYS A 289 -2.25 26.26 8.35
N ALA A 290 -3.28 25.66 8.95
CA ALA A 290 -3.92 24.46 8.40
C ALA A 290 -4.50 24.71 7.01
N HIS A 291 -5.15 25.86 6.77
CA HIS A 291 -5.62 26.23 5.44
C HIS A 291 -4.47 26.42 4.47
N THR A 292 -3.41 27.09 4.87
CA THR A 292 -2.21 27.27 4.04
C THR A 292 -1.58 25.94 3.66
N TYR A 293 -1.47 25.00 4.60
CA TYR A 293 -0.96 23.66 4.30
C TYR A 293 -1.89 22.89 3.35
N GLN A 294 -3.21 22.95 3.54
CA GLN A 294 -4.18 22.33 2.61
C GLN A 294 -4.04 22.89 1.19
N LEU A 295 -3.90 24.20 1.05
CA LEU A 295 -3.66 24.85 -0.25
C LEU A 295 -2.33 24.39 -0.87
N TYR A 296 -1.26 24.38 -0.09
CA TYR A 296 0.02 23.84 -0.53
C TYR A 296 -0.11 22.38 -0.99
N PHE A 297 -0.78 21.54 -0.20
CA PHE A 297 -0.99 20.12 -0.52
C PHE A 297 -1.76 19.94 -1.83
N ASN A 298 -2.81 20.72 -2.03
CA ASN A 298 -3.69 20.60 -3.20
C ASN A 298 -3.14 21.24 -4.48
N LEU A 299 -2.38 22.33 -4.36
CA LEU A 299 -1.99 23.17 -5.49
C LEU A 299 -0.49 23.08 -5.84
N ALA A 300 0.38 22.83 -4.86
CA ALA A 300 1.82 22.96 -5.04
C ALA A 300 2.60 21.70 -4.72
N ARG A 301 2.16 20.87 -3.78
CA ARG A 301 2.90 19.68 -3.33
C ARG A 301 2.90 18.58 -4.38
N PRO A 302 4.06 18.16 -4.93
CA PRO A 302 4.12 17.05 -5.89
C PRO A 302 3.85 15.72 -5.18
N ASN A 303 3.04 14.86 -5.81
CA ASN A 303 2.76 13.51 -5.31
C ASN A 303 3.56 12.47 -6.11
N SER A 304 4.59 11.90 -5.49
CA SER A 304 5.47 10.91 -6.12
C SER A 304 4.74 9.64 -6.60
N HIS A 305 3.60 9.29 -5.98
CA HIS A 305 2.77 8.16 -6.41
C HIS A 305 1.80 8.51 -7.57
N LYS A 306 1.74 9.77 -7.95
CA LYS A 306 0.91 10.30 -9.04
C LYS A 306 1.77 11.08 -10.04
N GLU A 307 2.90 10.50 -10.43
CA GLU A 307 3.82 11.06 -11.45
C GLU A 307 4.32 12.47 -11.11
N ASN A 308 4.43 12.80 -9.82
CA ASN A 308 4.78 14.12 -9.29
C ASN A 308 3.77 15.25 -9.64
N HIS A 309 2.55 14.91 -10.03
CA HIS A 309 1.50 15.91 -10.20
C HIS A 309 0.86 16.27 -8.87
N THR A 310 0.43 17.53 -8.76
CA THR A 310 -0.42 17.97 -7.65
C THR A 310 -1.86 17.51 -7.86
N PRO A 311 -2.70 17.45 -6.81
CA PRO A 311 -4.12 17.17 -6.96
C PRO A 311 -4.80 18.06 -7.99
N TRP A 312 -4.54 19.36 -7.97
CA TRP A 312 -5.09 20.30 -8.94
C TRP A 312 -4.68 19.99 -10.39
N GLN A 313 -3.40 19.74 -10.65
CA GLN A 313 -2.92 19.39 -11.99
C GLN A 313 -3.59 18.15 -12.55
N ILE A 314 -3.93 17.17 -11.69
CA ILE A 314 -4.68 15.98 -12.11
C ILE A 314 -6.11 16.34 -12.44
N ILE A 315 -6.77 17.17 -11.61
CA ILE A 315 -8.13 17.62 -11.86
C ILE A 315 -8.20 18.43 -13.16
N GLU A 316 -7.35 19.42 -13.33
CA GLU A 316 -7.26 20.26 -14.52
C GLU A 316 -7.05 19.44 -15.80
N ARG A 317 -6.19 18.43 -15.76
CA ARG A 317 -5.94 17.52 -16.89
C ARG A 317 -7.14 16.65 -17.24
N LEU A 318 -7.85 16.11 -16.23
CA LEU A 318 -8.95 15.15 -16.43
C LEU A 318 -10.31 15.83 -16.62
N ALA A 319 -10.49 17.00 -16.07
CA ALA A 319 -11.70 17.80 -16.13
C ALA A 319 -11.37 19.31 -16.26
N PRO A 320 -10.92 19.78 -17.45
CA PRO A 320 -10.40 21.13 -17.65
C PRO A 320 -11.39 22.26 -17.35
N ARG A 321 -12.68 21.95 -17.23
CA ARG A 321 -13.73 22.93 -16.90
C ARG A 321 -14.01 23.05 -15.40
N SER A 322 -13.31 22.26 -14.57
CA SER A 322 -13.47 22.33 -13.11
C SER A 322 -13.00 23.68 -12.58
N PRO A 323 -13.74 24.30 -11.67
CA PRO A 323 -13.33 25.56 -11.09
C PRO A 323 -12.21 25.33 -10.06
N LEU A 324 -11.23 26.24 -9.99
CA LEU A 324 -10.14 26.19 -9.01
C LEU A 324 -10.66 26.20 -7.56
N ASN A 325 -11.84 26.81 -7.35
CA ASN A 325 -12.50 26.83 -6.04
C ASN A 325 -12.69 25.45 -5.42
N LEU A 326 -12.68 24.38 -6.20
CA LEU A 326 -12.68 22.99 -5.74
C LEU A 326 -11.60 22.69 -4.71
N CYS A 327 -10.43 23.33 -4.83
CA CYS A 327 -9.29 23.17 -3.93
C CYS A 327 -9.32 24.11 -2.71
N LEU A 328 -10.29 25.04 -2.64
CA LEU A 328 -10.24 26.19 -1.73
C LEU A 328 -11.20 26.10 -0.53
N LEU A 329 -11.88 24.97 -0.30
CA LEU A 329 -12.74 24.82 0.89
C LEU A 329 -11.87 24.93 2.16
N PRO A 330 -12.03 25.99 2.99
CA PRO A 330 -11.18 26.14 4.15
C PRO A 330 -11.52 25.11 5.24
N PRO A 331 -10.53 24.66 6.02
CA PRO A 331 -10.77 23.89 7.23
C PRO A 331 -11.53 24.71 8.27
N VAL A 332 -12.26 24.03 9.13
CA VAL A 332 -13.05 24.65 10.20
C VAL A 332 -12.95 23.85 11.49
N PHE A 333 -13.29 24.47 12.60
CA PHE A 333 -13.63 23.75 13.81
C PHE A 333 -15.08 23.30 13.75
N LEU A 334 -15.30 22.00 13.74
CA LEU A 334 -16.64 21.40 13.62
C LEU A 334 -17.51 21.69 14.85
N ASP A 335 -16.86 21.86 16.01
CA ASP A 335 -17.56 22.20 17.28
C ASP A 335 -18.45 23.43 17.17
N TYR A 336 -18.14 24.40 16.32
CA TYR A 336 -18.96 25.60 16.11
C TYR A 336 -20.32 25.34 15.45
N TYR A 337 -20.51 24.14 14.92
CA TYR A 337 -21.75 23.73 14.24
C TYR A 337 -22.55 22.70 15.07
N LEU A 338 -22.07 22.36 16.27
CA LEU A 338 -22.73 21.44 17.17
C LEU A 338 -23.53 22.20 18.20
N ASN A 339 -24.71 21.70 18.54
CA ASN A 339 -25.55 22.25 19.60
C ASN A 339 -25.49 21.40 20.87
N ASP A 340 -25.90 21.96 22.00
CA ASP A 340 -25.85 21.29 23.32
C ASP A 340 -26.77 20.06 23.39
N SER A 341 -27.75 19.95 22.52
CA SER A 341 -28.67 18.81 22.45
C SER A 341 -28.12 17.62 21.66
N GLY A 342 -26.87 17.69 21.18
CA GLY A 342 -26.24 16.65 20.37
C GLY A 342 -26.62 16.67 18.87
N GLY A 343 -27.39 17.69 18.46
CA GLY A 343 -27.67 17.96 17.06
C GLY A 343 -26.59 18.85 16.43
N TYR A 344 -26.79 19.21 15.19
CA TYR A 344 -25.87 20.09 14.45
C TYR A 344 -26.62 20.97 13.45
N ASP A 345 -26.06 22.15 13.21
CA ASP A 345 -26.45 23.03 12.12
C ASP A 345 -25.35 23.10 11.06
N VAL A 346 -25.70 22.84 9.81
CA VAL A 346 -24.78 23.04 8.68
C VAL A 346 -25.17 24.34 7.98
N PRO A 347 -24.47 25.46 8.29
CA PRO A 347 -24.77 26.70 7.61
C PRO A 347 -24.51 26.52 6.11
N ARG A 348 -25.35 27.17 5.31
CA ARG A 348 -25.12 27.25 3.87
C ARG A 348 -23.78 27.98 3.66
N LEU A 349 -22.90 27.36 2.91
CA LEU A 349 -21.65 28.02 2.50
C LEU A 349 -22.01 29.33 1.75
N PRO A 350 -21.29 30.42 1.90
CA PRO A 350 -21.57 31.69 1.22
C PRO A 350 -21.47 31.60 -0.31
#